data_a21f841586cb9cc5b0ba684d2195bb37
#
_entry.id   a21f841586cb9cc5b0ba684d2195bb37
#
_cell.length_a   1.000
_cell.length_b   1.000
_cell.length_c   1.000
_cell.angle_alpha   90.00
_cell.angle_beta   90.00
_cell.angle_gamma   90.00
#
_symmetry.space_group_name_H-M   'P 1'
#
loop_
_entity.id
_entity.type
_entity.pdbx_description
1 polymer ?
#
loop_
_entity_poly.entity_id
_entity_poly.type
_entity_poly.pdbx_seq_one_letter_code
_entity_poly.pdbx_strand_id
1 'polypeptide(L)'
;MKIQDKSFHKAWINNIQSREKISNNSINIYKYILKIIIILLXXFTLLIIFXWWQKIPNVEILNLDLEQSLKESDTLIKPILLFKNKNDKVITVEALTAKKNISNPKIIILEXPQGNYQLSNKKNIYFYSSKGILDSNEDLLELIGNVVVNSSKGTNFLTNKLLYTMKENIITSNDSITVDGSWGKLVGKGFKYNIENSMLSLGGRPKLSLNNNKGNIK
;
A
#
# COMPACT_ATOMS: atom_id res chain seq x y z
N MET A 1 -76.02 45.45 36.63
CA MET A 1 -74.95 45.60 35.62
C MET A 1 -73.83 44.58 35.90
N LYS A 2 -74.10 43.27 35.59
CA LYS A 2 -73.15 42.17 35.81
C LYS A 2 -73.30 41.11 34.72
N ILE A 3 -72.99 41.38 33.47
CA ILE A 3 -73.06 40.37 32.40
C ILE A 3 -71.88 40.40 31.41
N GLN A 4 -70.79 41.08 31.70
CA GLN A 4 -69.68 41.13 30.74
C GLN A 4 -68.41 40.36 31.13
N ASP A 5 -68.37 39.70 32.27
CA ASP A 5 -67.13 39.10 32.78
C ASP A 5 -66.90 37.65 32.33
N LYS A 6 -67.91 36.87 31.98
CA LYS A 6 -67.79 35.46 31.64
C LYS A 6 -67.29 35.20 30.23
N SER A 7 -67.53 36.10 29.27
CA SER A 7 -67.11 35.89 27.89
C SER A 7 -65.58 36.09 27.69
N PHE A 8 -65.04 37.07 28.36
CA PHE A 8 -63.58 37.36 28.35
C PHE A 8 -62.76 36.22 28.98
N HIS A 9 -63.23 35.69 30.08
CA HIS A 9 -62.55 34.58 30.74
C HIS A 9 -62.51 33.32 29.87
N LYS A 10 -63.60 33.03 29.17
CA LYS A 10 -63.67 31.84 28.29
C LYS A 10 -62.83 32.00 27.05
N ALA A 11 -62.74 33.18 26.46
CA ALA A 11 -61.85 33.47 25.31
C ALA A 11 -60.38 33.41 25.72
N TRP A 12 -60.03 33.80 26.90
CA TRP A 12 -58.66 33.77 27.41
C TRP A 12 -58.17 32.34 27.71
N ILE A 13 -59.00 31.50 28.32
CA ILE A 13 -58.73 30.10 28.59
C ILE A 13 -58.57 29.29 27.26
N ASN A 14 -59.42 29.52 26.29
CA ASN A 14 -59.28 28.86 24.98
C ASN A 14 -58.01 29.25 24.23
N ASN A 15 -57.53 30.46 24.39
CA ASN A 15 -56.28 30.92 23.75
C ASN A 15 -55.05 30.31 24.42
N ILE A 16 -55.07 30.10 25.73
CA ILE A 16 -54.00 29.42 26.45
C ILE A 16 -53.95 27.93 26.07
N GLN A 17 -55.07 27.23 26.00
CA GLN A 17 -55.16 25.83 25.59
C GLN A 17 -54.72 25.57 24.17
N SER A 18 -55.00 26.49 23.24
CA SER A 18 -54.52 26.36 21.85
C SER A 18 -53.03 26.54 21.73
N ARG A 19 -52.40 27.43 22.51
CA ARG A 19 -50.94 27.60 22.55
C ARG A 19 -50.18 26.39 23.09
N GLU A 20 -50.68 25.75 24.17
CA GLU A 20 -50.07 24.51 24.69
C GLU A 20 -50.16 23.36 23.73
N LYS A 21 -51.25 23.21 22.95
CA LYS A 21 -51.41 22.15 21.99
C LYS A 21 -50.48 22.28 20.79
N ILE A 22 -50.22 23.52 20.34
CA ILE A 22 -49.24 23.78 19.27
C ILE A 22 -47.78 23.52 19.76
N SER A 23 -47.45 23.87 20.97
CA SER A 23 -46.13 23.63 21.56
C SER A 23 -45.79 22.14 21.67
N ASN A 24 -46.74 21.30 22.11
CA ASN A 24 -46.48 19.85 22.27
C ASN A 24 -46.30 19.13 20.92
N ASN A 25 -47.01 19.52 19.89
CA ASN A 25 -46.84 18.94 18.57
C ASN A 25 -45.50 19.28 17.93
N SER A 26 -45.00 20.50 18.12
CA SER A 26 -43.68 20.91 17.58
C SER A 26 -42.52 20.18 18.29
N ILE A 27 -42.63 19.93 19.58
CA ILE A 27 -41.63 19.18 20.37
C ILE A 27 -41.55 17.71 19.89
N ASN A 28 -42.67 17.08 19.58
CA ASN A 28 -42.68 15.72 19.07
C ASN A 28 -42.11 15.62 17.66
N ILE A 29 -42.38 16.56 16.78
CA ILE A 29 -41.80 16.63 15.43
C ILE A 29 -40.27 16.81 15.53
N TYR A 30 -39.79 17.63 16.43
CA TYR A 30 -38.35 17.84 16.67
C TYR A 30 -37.64 16.55 17.10
N LYS A 31 -38.25 15.76 17.97
CA LYS A 31 -37.72 14.46 18.41
C LYS A 31 -37.66 13.45 17.26
N TYR A 32 -38.61 13.43 16.35
CA TYR A 32 -38.60 12.58 15.15
C TYR A 32 -37.50 13.02 14.17
N ILE A 33 -37.36 14.30 13.92
CA ILE A 33 -36.32 14.86 13.04
C ILE A 33 -34.94 14.53 13.63
N LEU A 34 -34.74 14.66 14.92
CA LEU A 34 -33.46 14.35 15.58
C LEU A 34 -33.11 12.86 15.43
N LYS A 35 -34.09 11.95 15.56
CA LYS A 35 -33.89 10.51 15.34
C LYS A 35 -33.48 10.21 13.88
N ILE A 36 -34.11 10.87 12.91
CA ILE A 36 -33.78 10.71 11.49
C ILE A 36 -32.36 11.19 11.21
N ILE A 37 -31.94 12.32 11.77
CA ILE A 37 -30.58 12.86 11.62
C ILE A 37 -29.54 11.91 12.20
N ILE A 38 -29.80 11.30 13.37
CA ILE A 38 -28.89 10.34 13.99
C ILE A 38 -28.72 9.08 13.11
N ILE A 39 -29.82 8.59 12.56
CA ILE A 39 -29.80 7.42 11.67
C ILE A 39 -29.04 7.76 10.36
N LEU A 40 -29.22 8.93 9.84
CA LEU A 40 -28.55 9.38 8.63
C LEU A 40 -27.02 9.56 8.85
N LEU A 41 -26.67 10.01 10.03
CA LEU A 41 -25.27 10.12 10.42
C LEU A 41 -24.58 8.73 10.52
N UNK A 42 -25.34 7.77 10.82
CA UNK A 42 -24.95 6.60 10.86
C UNK A 42 -24.76 5.95 9.64
N UNK A 43 -25.44 6.12 8.91
CA UNK A 43 -25.32 5.71 7.75
C UNK A 43 -24.21 6.19 7.08
N PHE A 44 -23.94 7.44 7.15
CA PHE A 44 -22.83 8.17 6.54
C PHE A 44 -21.46 7.68 7.07
N THR A 45 -21.33 7.45 8.34
CA THR A 45 -20.09 6.90 8.92
C THR A 45 -19.80 5.48 8.42
N LEU A 46 -20.83 4.66 8.28
CA LEU A 46 -20.68 3.31 7.71
C LEU A 46 -20.23 3.35 6.23
N LEU A 47 -20.73 4.32 5.47
CA LEU A 47 -20.28 4.52 4.09
C LEU A 47 -18.81 4.95 4.01
N ILE A 48 -18.37 5.79 4.93
CA ILE A 48 -16.95 6.21 5.02
C ILE A 48 -16.06 5.01 5.36
N ILE A 49 -16.46 4.18 6.31
CA ILE A 49 -15.73 2.96 6.71
C ILE A 49 -15.67 1.96 5.55
N PHE A 50 -16.77 1.82 4.82
CA PHE A 50 -16.84 0.95 3.66
C PHE A 50 -15.94 1.43 2.50
N UNK A 51 -15.95 2.49 2.46
CA UNK A 51 -15.20 3.09 1.62
C UNK A 51 -13.84 2.98 1.86
N TRP A 52 -13.36 3.13 3.00
CA TRP A 52 -12.00 2.93 3.48
C TRP A 52 -11.53 1.47 3.31
N TRP A 53 -12.44 0.54 3.50
CA TRP A 53 -12.16 -0.88 3.30
C TRP A 53 -11.91 -1.24 1.83
N GLN A 54 -12.48 -0.51 0.89
CA GLN A 54 -12.29 -0.76 -0.54
C GLN A 54 -11.00 -0.11 -1.12
N LYS A 55 -10.33 0.76 -0.37
CA LYS A 55 -9.03 1.28 -0.78
C LYS A 55 -7.91 0.26 -0.54
N ILE A 56 -8.06 -0.93 -1.14
CA ILE A 56 -6.93 -1.82 -1.38
C ILE A 56 -6.16 -1.16 -2.53
N PRO A 57 -4.89 -0.77 -2.33
CA PRO A 57 -4.13 -0.23 -3.45
C PRO A 57 -3.94 -1.34 -4.48
N ASN A 58 -4.72 -1.30 -5.53
CA ASN A 58 -4.41 -2.09 -6.71
C ASN A 58 -3.07 -1.56 -7.25
N VAL A 59 -2.11 -2.44 -7.36
CA VAL A 59 -0.90 -2.16 -8.11
C VAL A 59 -1.34 -2.04 -9.57
N GLU A 60 -1.60 -0.82 -10.01
CA GLU A 60 -1.85 -0.57 -11.42
C GLU A 60 -0.54 -0.81 -12.18
N ILE A 61 -0.53 -1.89 -12.95
CA ILE A 61 0.48 -2.10 -13.97
C ILE A 61 0.20 -1.02 -15.03
N LEU A 62 1.04 -0.01 -15.06
CA LEU A 62 0.83 1.18 -15.89
C LEU A 62 1.09 0.92 -17.38
N ASN A 63 1.05 -0.34 -17.82
CA ASN A 63 1.24 -0.70 -19.22
C ASN A 63 -0.01 -1.42 -19.77
N LEU A 64 -1.00 -0.61 -20.15
CA LEU A 64 -2.09 -1.08 -21.01
C LEU A 64 -1.56 -1.76 -22.28
N ASP A 65 -0.45 -1.28 -22.81
CA ASP A 65 0.23 -1.85 -23.98
C ASP A 65 0.79 -3.25 -23.75
N LEU A 66 1.14 -3.59 -22.50
CA LEU A 66 1.69 -4.91 -22.17
C LEU A 66 0.64 -6.01 -22.29
N GLU A 67 -0.56 -5.79 -21.76
CA GLU A 67 -1.65 -6.79 -21.84
C GLU A 67 -2.10 -7.02 -23.28
N GLN A 68 -2.11 -5.96 -24.08
CA GLN A 68 -2.50 -6.03 -25.50
C GLN A 68 -1.42 -6.71 -26.33
N SER A 69 -0.14 -6.40 -26.09
CA SER A 69 0.99 -7.04 -26.78
C SER A 69 1.16 -8.52 -26.42
N LEU A 70 0.85 -8.88 -25.18
CA LEU A 70 0.90 -10.30 -24.74
C LEU A 70 -0.29 -11.13 -25.24
N LYS A 71 -1.34 -10.50 -25.79
CA LYS A 71 -2.43 -11.22 -26.49
C LYS A 71 -2.03 -11.64 -27.90
N GLU A 72 -1.13 -10.91 -28.52
CA GLU A 72 -0.66 -11.18 -29.90
C GLU A 72 0.56 -12.08 -29.96
N SER A 73 1.44 -12.06 -28.93
CA SER A 73 2.59 -12.96 -28.84
C SER A 73 2.80 -13.42 -27.39
N ASP A 74 3.12 -14.66 -27.20
CA ASP A 74 3.38 -15.23 -25.87
C ASP A 74 4.66 -14.66 -25.22
N THR A 75 5.48 -13.92 -25.95
CA THR A 75 6.78 -13.44 -25.51
C THR A 75 7.01 -12.00 -25.94
N LEU A 76 7.32 -11.13 -25.00
CA LEU A 76 7.77 -9.76 -25.26
C LEU A 76 9.30 -9.70 -25.23
N ILE A 77 9.88 -8.93 -26.12
CA ILE A 77 11.33 -8.71 -26.20
C ILE A 77 11.62 -7.31 -25.64
N LYS A 78 12.57 -7.24 -24.70
CA LYS A 78 12.99 -6.01 -24.01
C LYS A 78 11.83 -5.22 -23.40
N PRO A 79 10.94 -5.86 -22.64
CA PRO A 79 9.85 -5.15 -22.01
C PRO A 79 10.35 -4.23 -20.90
N ILE A 80 9.64 -3.11 -20.69
CA ILE A 80 9.80 -2.24 -19.54
C ILE A 80 8.51 -2.27 -18.76
N LEU A 81 8.58 -2.76 -17.53
CA LEU A 81 7.46 -2.88 -16.61
C LEU A 81 7.53 -1.77 -15.56
N LEU A 82 6.43 -1.08 -15.37
CA LEU A 82 6.32 -0.02 -14.36
C LEU A 82 5.32 -0.45 -13.30
N PHE A 83 5.75 -0.50 -12.06
CA PHE A 83 4.91 -0.83 -10.91
C PHE A 83 4.85 0.35 -9.97
N LYS A 84 3.68 0.59 -9.42
CA LYS A 84 3.52 1.51 -8.29
C LYS A 84 3.29 0.73 -7.01
N ASN A 85 4.03 1.06 -5.98
CA ASN A 85 3.75 0.51 -4.66
C ASN A 85 2.65 1.33 -3.96
N LYS A 86 2.23 0.91 -2.77
CA LYS A 86 1.19 1.60 -1.98
C LYS A 86 1.50 3.06 -1.64
N ASN A 87 2.75 3.49 -1.75
CA ASN A 87 3.19 4.87 -1.49
C ASN A 87 3.39 5.67 -2.79
N ASP A 88 2.81 5.23 -3.90
CA ASP A 88 2.91 5.82 -5.25
C ASP A 88 4.34 5.90 -5.79
N LYS A 89 5.27 5.14 -5.21
CA LYS A 89 6.65 5.11 -5.71
C LYS A 89 6.76 4.13 -6.87
N VAL A 90 7.43 4.57 -7.91
CA VAL A 90 7.58 3.80 -9.15
C VAL A 90 8.80 2.88 -9.04
N ILE A 91 8.57 1.62 -9.38
CA ILE A 91 9.60 0.61 -9.59
C ILE A 91 9.63 0.32 -11.08
N THR A 92 10.77 0.51 -11.70
CA THR A 92 10.96 0.18 -13.11
C THR A 92 11.71 -1.13 -13.20
N VAL A 93 11.18 -2.08 -13.98
CA VAL A 93 11.84 -3.36 -14.23
C VAL A 93 11.95 -3.54 -15.73
N GLU A 94 13.16 -3.72 -16.21
CA GLU A 94 13.48 -4.07 -17.60
C GLU A 94 13.89 -5.55 -17.63
N ALA A 95 13.60 -6.24 -18.71
CA ALA A 95 14.03 -7.63 -18.88
C ALA A 95 14.47 -7.88 -20.33
N LEU A 96 15.23 -8.95 -20.55
CA LEU A 96 15.55 -9.39 -21.92
C LEU A 96 14.29 -9.91 -22.61
N THR A 97 13.53 -10.74 -21.91
CA THR A 97 12.23 -11.22 -22.37
C THR A 97 11.24 -11.29 -21.21
N ALA A 98 9.95 -11.17 -21.54
CA ALA A 98 8.85 -11.47 -20.62
C ALA A 98 7.88 -12.43 -21.30
N LYS A 99 7.49 -13.47 -20.58
CA LYS A 99 6.63 -14.52 -21.10
C LYS A 99 5.52 -14.85 -20.11
N LYS A 100 4.28 -14.92 -20.57
CA LYS A 100 3.17 -15.37 -19.74
C LYS A 100 3.28 -16.87 -19.43
N ASN A 101 2.98 -17.24 -18.22
CA ASN A 101 2.87 -18.66 -17.86
C ASN A 101 1.60 -19.22 -18.51
N ILE A 102 1.74 -20.37 -19.18
CA ILE A 102 0.64 -21.02 -19.92
C ILE A 102 -0.50 -21.43 -18.97
N SER A 103 -0.15 -21.95 -17.78
CA SER A 103 -1.14 -22.44 -16.81
C SER A 103 -1.78 -21.33 -15.98
N ASN A 104 -1.10 -20.20 -15.84
CA ASN A 104 -1.60 -19.05 -15.07
C ASN A 104 -1.16 -17.75 -15.73
N PRO A 105 -2.03 -17.12 -16.54
CA PRO A 105 -1.66 -15.90 -17.27
C PRO A 105 -1.36 -14.67 -16.40
N LYS A 106 -1.65 -14.75 -15.10
CA LYS A 106 -1.31 -13.69 -14.13
C LYS A 106 0.15 -13.75 -13.69
N ILE A 107 0.83 -14.86 -14.02
CA ILE A 107 2.26 -15.03 -13.75
C ILE A 107 3.05 -14.69 -15.01
N ILE A 108 3.99 -13.77 -14.87
CA ILE A 108 4.90 -13.36 -15.93
C ILE A 108 6.32 -13.79 -15.54
N ILE A 109 6.96 -14.53 -16.43
CA ILE A 109 8.34 -14.99 -16.27
C ILE A 109 9.25 -14.00 -17.00
N LEU A 110 10.27 -13.47 -16.32
CA LEU A 110 11.24 -12.50 -16.83
C LEU A 110 12.63 -13.13 -16.92
N GLU A 111 13.32 -12.85 -18.01
CA GLU A 111 14.75 -13.21 -18.19
C GLU A 111 15.60 -11.96 -18.02
N UNK A 112 16.52 -11.93 -16.95
CA UNK A 112 17.15 -11.10 -16.72
C UNK A 112 16.73 -9.98 -16.35
N PRO A 113 15.97 -9.97 -15.52
CA PRO A 113 15.42 -8.70 -15.10
C PRO A 113 16.45 -7.83 -14.39
N GLN A 114 16.38 -6.54 -14.66
CA GLN A 114 17.09 -5.50 -13.94
C GLN A 114 16.12 -4.36 -13.63
N GLY A 115 16.33 -3.66 -12.54
CA GLY A 115 15.38 -2.62 -12.17
C GLY A 115 15.95 -1.54 -11.29
N ASN A 116 15.12 -0.51 -11.16
CA ASN A 116 15.41 0.67 -10.37
C ASN A 116 14.22 1.03 -9.52
N TYR A 117 14.47 1.26 -8.24
CA TYR A 117 13.47 1.72 -7.29
C TYR A 117 13.94 3.02 -6.65
N GLN A 118 13.20 4.09 -6.92
CA GLN A 118 13.50 5.40 -6.36
C GLN A 118 12.79 5.58 -5.01
N LEU A 119 13.54 5.45 -3.91
CA LEU A 119 13.01 5.65 -2.56
C LEU A 119 12.80 7.13 -2.23
N SER A 120 13.73 7.99 -2.67
CA SER A 120 13.68 9.44 -2.48
C SER A 120 14.58 10.12 -3.51
N ASN A 121 14.59 11.45 -3.55
CA ASN A 121 15.39 12.21 -4.53
C ASN A 121 16.89 11.88 -4.51
N LYS A 122 17.40 11.30 -3.45
CA LYS A 122 18.84 10.97 -3.29
C LYS A 122 19.10 9.50 -2.97
N LYS A 123 18.08 8.64 -3.01
CA LYS A 123 18.24 7.25 -2.59
C LYS A 123 17.56 6.32 -3.61
N ASN A 124 18.40 5.73 -4.47
CA ASN A 124 17.98 4.75 -5.46
C ASN A 124 18.49 3.37 -5.10
N ILE A 125 17.73 2.38 -5.44
CA ILE A 125 18.10 0.97 -5.33
C ILE A 125 18.06 0.41 -6.76
N TYR A 126 19.13 -0.24 -7.14
CA TYR A 126 19.25 -0.95 -8.41
C TYR A 126 19.33 -2.45 -8.12
N PHE A 127 18.67 -3.24 -8.90
CA PHE A 127 18.72 -4.69 -8.72
C PHE A 127 18.81 -5.40 -10.08
N TYR A 128 19.38 -6.59 -10.03
CA TYR A 128 19.38 -7.51 -11.17
C TYR A 128 19.43 -8.96 -10.70
N SER A 129 18.98 -9.88 -11.56
CA SER A 129 19.01 -11.32 -11.31
C SER A 129 18.99 -12.08 -12.63
N SER A 130 19.21 -13.39 -12.54
CA SER A 130 19.14 -14.26 -13.72
C SER A 130 17.71 -14.44 -14.23
N LYS A 131 16.74 -14.50 -13.30
CA LYS A 131 15.33 -14.75 -13.60
C LYS A 131 14.43 -13.97 -12.65
N GLY A 132 13.26 -13.56 -13.14
CA GLY A 132 12.21 -12.97 -12.33
C GLY A 132 10.89 -13.70 -12.55
N ILE A 133 10.06 -13.73 -11.53
CA ILE A 133 8.68 -14.19 -11.62
C ILE A 133 7.82 -13.09 -10.99
N LEU A 134 6.92 -12.55 -11.78
CA LEU A 134 5.96 -11.55 -11.33
C LEU A 134 4.59 -12.22 -11.22
N ASP A 135 4.00 -12.19 -10.03
CA ASP A 135 2.62 -12.61 -9.80
C ASP A 135 1.77 -11.37 -9.57
N SER A 136 0.91 -11.05 -10.54
CA SER A 136 0.03 -9.88 -10.50
C SER A 136 -1.14 -10.05 -9.52
N ASN A 137 -1.52 -11.26 -9.15
CA ASN A 137 -2.58 -11.50 -8.15
C ASN A 137 -2.11 -11.21 -6.73
N GLU A 138 -0.88 -11.67 -6.44
CA GLU A 138 -0.31 -11.58 -5.10
C GLU A 138 0.52 -10.30 -4.90
N ASP A 139 0.72 -9.52 -5.95
CA ASP A 139 1.62 -8.37 -5.98
C ASP A 139 3.03 -8.74 -5.49
N LEU A 140 3.54 -9.83 -6.08
CA LEU A 140 4.83 -10.42 -5.73
C LEU A 140 5.81 -10.35 -6.90
N LEU A 141 7.02 -9.91 -6.61
CA LEU A 141 8.15 -10.05 -7.53
C LEU A 141 9.20 -10.94 -6.88
N GLU A 142 9.43 -12.10 -7.49
CA GLU A 142 10.45 -13.04 -7.07
C GLU A 142 11.65 -12.92 -8.01
N LEU A 143 12.83 -12.70 -7.47
CA LEU A 143 14.08 -12.67 -8.20
C LEU A 143 14.90 -13.91 -7.85
N ILE A 144 15.44 -14.58 -8.86
CA ILE A 144 16.10 -15.88 -8.71
C ILE A 144 17.42 -15.89 -9.47
N GLY A 145 18.45 -16.40 -8.83
CA GLY A 145 19.78 -16.61 -9.41
C GLY A 145 20.62 -15.33 -9.44
N ASN A 146 21.72 -15.35 -8.70
CA ASN A 146 22.68 -14.27 -8.68
C ASN A 146 22.03 -12.88 -8.44
N VAL A 147 21.14 -12.82 -7.44
CA VAL A 147 20.44 -11.59 -7.12
C VAL A 147 21.40 -10.60 -6.49
N VAL A 148 21.54 -9.45 -7.11
CA VAL A 148 22.36 -8.33 -6.61
C VAL A 148 21.46 -7.10 -6.44
N VAL A 149 21.55 -6.47 -5.29
CA VAL A 149 20.83 -5.23 -5.00
C VAL A 149 21.85 -4.19 -4.53
N ASN A 150 21.97 -3.10 -5.26
CA ASN A 150 22.91 -2.02 -5.01
C ASN A 150 22.18 -0.77 -4.56
N SER A 151 22.56 -0.25 -3.42
CA SER A 151 22.07 1.05 -2.96
C SER A 151 22.99 2.17 -3.45
N SER A 152 22.41 3.30 -3.82
CA SER A 152 23.20 4.52 -4.16
C SER A 152 24.11 5.00 -3.04
N LYS A 153 23.96 4.47 -1.82
CA LYS A 153 24.86 4.76 -0.68
C LYS A 153 26.05 3.80 -0.57
N GLY A 154 26.26 2.95 -1.58
CA GLY A 154 27.39 2.04 -1.62
C GLY A 154 27.24 0.78 -0.77
N THR A 155 26.01 0.38 -0.46
CA THR A 155 25.73 -0.90 0.18
C THR A 155 25.22 -1.88 -0.87
N ASN A 156 25.82 -3.05 -0.93
CA ASN A 156 25.50 -4.10 -1.88
C ASN A 156 24.97 -5.33 -1.14
N PHE A 157 23.88 -5.89 -1.63
CA PHE A 157 23.25 -7.10 -1.10
C PHE A 157 23.38 -8.19 -2.17
N LEU A 158 23.82 -9.35 -1.78
CA LEU A 158 24.00 -10.51 -2.65
C LEU A 158 23.25 -11.70 -2.04
N THR A 159 22.40 -12.34 -2.85
CA THR A 159 21.65 -13.53 -2.44
C THR A 159 21.33 -14.36 -3.68
N ASN A 160 20.84 -15.59 -3.51
CA ASN A 160 20.41 -16.39 -4.64
C ASN A 160 18.91 -16.25 -4.93
N LYS A 161 18.13 -15.86 -3.94
CA LYS A 161 16.68 -15.69 -4.10
C LYS A 161 16.19 -14.50 -3.26
N LEU A 162 15.24 -13.75 -3.81
CA LEU A 162 14.66 -12.60 -3.15
C LEU A 162 13.18 -12.52 -3.53
N LEU A 163 12.33 -12.32 -2.55
CA LEU A 163 10.88 -12.13 -2.73
C LEU A 163 10.51 -10.73 -2.27
N TYR A 164 9.93 -9.94 -3.15
CA TYR A 164 9.43 -8.59 -2.82
C TYR A 164 7.89 -8.60 -2.82
N THR A 165 7.30 -8.34 -1.67
CA THR A 165 5.86 -8.16 -1.49
C THR A 165 5.54 -6.67 -1.62
N MET A 166 4.95 -6.28 -2.74
CA MET A 166 4.74 -4.87 -3.10
C MET A 166 3.76 -4.18 -2.16
N LYS A 167 2.68 -4.86 -1.75
CA LYS A 167 1.67 -4.34 -0.83
C LYS A 167 2.25 -3.96 0.53
N GLU A 168 3.18 -4.77 1.03
CA GLU A 168 3.76 -4.60 2.37
C GLU A 168 5.05 -3.79 2.35
N ASN A 169 5.65 -3.56 1.17
CA ASN A 169 7.00 -3.01 1.01
C ASN A 169 8.05 -3.83 1.78
N ILE A 170 7.92 -5.14 1.72
CA ILE A 170 8.81 -6.06 2.44
C ILE A 170 9.56 -6.93 1.44
N ILE A 171 10.86 -7.04 1.68
CA ILE A 171 11.74 -7.96 0.95
C ILE A 171 12.13 -9.09 1.89
N THR A 172 12.00 -10.33 1.43
CA THR A 172 12.37 -11.53 2.21
C THR A 172 13.21 -12.49 1.39
N SER A 173 13.97 -13.29 2.09
CA SER A 173 14.63 -14.49 1.53
C SER A 173 14.92 -15.48 2.64
N ASN A 174 14.88 -16.76 2.31
CA ASN A 174 15.35 -17.85 3.19
C ASN A 174 16.79 -18.27 2.85
N ASP A 175 17.34 -17.73 1.78
CA ASP A 175 18.69 -18.05 1.32
C ASP A 175 19.75 -17.27 2.11
N SER A 176 21.02 -17.63 1.91
CA SER A 176 22.14 -16.87 2.44
C SER A 176 22.19 -15.48 1.83
N ILE A 177 22.49 -14.51 2.65
CA ILE A 177 22.69 -13.13 2.22
C ILE A 177 24.07 -12.65 2.63
N THR A 178 24.72 -11.93 1.73
CA THR A 178 25.91 -11.13 2.00
C THR A 178 25.58 -9.67 1.79
N VAL A 179 25.90 -8.84 2.78
CA VAL A 179 25.77 -7.38 2.70
C VAL A 179 27.16 -6.78 2.83
N ASP A 180 27.60 -6.09 1.78
CA ASP A 180 28.88 -5.39 1.75
C ASP A 180 28.66 -3.88 1.72
N GLY A 181 29.44 -3.16 2.53
CA GLY A 181 29.39 -1.71 2.59
C GLY A 181 30.74 -1.13 3.05
N SER A 182 30.84 0.19 3.06
CA SER A 182 32.04 0.88 3.55
C SER A 182 32.39 0.53 5.00
N TRP A 183 31.37 0.15 5.79
CA TRP A 183 31.51 -0.23 7.21
C TRP A 183 32.06 -1.65 7.41
N GLY A 184 31.94 -2.52 6.38
CA GLY A 184 32.38 -3.92 6.49
C GLY A 184 31.46 -4.88 5.74
N LYS A 185 31.46 -6.13 6.21
CA LYS A 185 30.72 -7.24 5.59
C LYS A 185 29.84 -7.96 6.61
N LEU A 186 28.61 -8.21 6.25
CA LEU A 186 27.62 -8.96 7.06
C LEU A 186 27.14 -10.17 6.26
N VAL A 187 27.21 -11.36 6.86
CA VAL A 187 26.73 -12.61 6.25
C VAL A 187 25.69 -13.23 7.16
N GLY A 188 24.57 -13.65 6.60
CA GLY A 188 23.47 -14.30 7.34
C GLY A 188 22.75 -15.34 6.48
N LYS A 189 21.79 -16.01 7.08
CA LYS A 189 20.92 -16.96 6.39
C LYS A 189 19.47 -16.62 6.71
N GLY A 190 18.71 -16.28 5.67
CA GLY A 190 17.36 -15.75 5.80
C GLY A 190 17.37 -14.28 6.25
N PHE A 191 16.57 -13.47 5.58
CA PHE A 191 16.43 -12.08 5.95
C PHE A 191 15.02 -11.56 5.65
N LYS A 192 14.67 -10.51 6.38
CA LYS A 192 13.48 -9.70 6.14
C LYS A 192 13.88 -8.23 6.19
N TYR A 193 13.65 -7.51 5.12
CA TYR A 193 13.94 -6.07 5.05
C TYR A 193 12.64 -5.31 4.80
N ASN A 194 12.30 -4.42 5.72
CA ASN A 194 11.17 -3.50 5.56
C ASN A 194 11.70 -2.20 4.97
N ILE A 195 11.24 -1.86 3.77
CA ILE A 195 11.73 -0.70 3.01
C ILE A 195 11.31 0.62 3.69
N GLU A 196 10.13 0.66 4.31
CA GLU A 196 9.57 1.88 4.90
C GLU A 196 10.40 2.39 6.09
N ASN A 197 10.67 1.50 7.02
CA ASN A 197 11.43 1.86 8.23
C ASN A 197 12.93 1.54 8.12
N SER A 198 13.36 1.00 6.98
CA SER A 198 14.75 0.61 6.71
C SER A 198 15.29 -0.41 7.72
N MET A 199 14.43 -1.27 8.25
CA MET A 199 14.78 -2.28 9.24
C MET A 199 15.15 -3.60 8.55
N LEU A 200 16.37 -4.08 8.81
CA LEU A 200 16.87 -5.38 8.35
C LEU A 200 16.91 -6.35 9.51
N SER A 201 16.20 -7.45 9.39
CA SER A 201 16.24 -8.59 10.33
C SER A 201 16.94 -9.76 9.65
N LEU A 202 17.87 -10.39 10.34
CA LEU A 202 18.61 -11.56 9.83
C LEU A 202 18.27 -12.78 10.68
N GLY A 203 18.09 -13.91 10.00
CA GLY A 203 17.94 -15.21 10.64
C GLY A 203 19.28 -15.94 10.81
N GLY A 204 19.22 -17.07 11.48
CA GLY A 204 20.39 -17.90 11.72
C GLY A 204 21.38 -17.30 12.70
N ARG A 205 22.66 -17.44 12.41
CA ARG A 205 23.78 -16.87 13.20
C ARG A 205 24.55 -15.90 12.31
N PRO A 206 24.13 -14.63 12.23
CA PRO A 206 24.82 -13.68 11.37
C PRO A 206 26.25 -13.40 11.85
N LYS A 207 27.14 -13.22 10.88
CA LYS A 207 28.56 -12.87 11.12
C LYS A 207 28.81 -11.47 10.56
N LEU A 208 29.29 -10.59 11.43
CA LEU A 208 29.63 -9.21 11.08
C LEU A 208 31.15 -9.05 11.15
N SER A 209 31.76 -8.62 10.05
CA SER A 209 33.19 -8.22 9.97
C SER A 209 33.23 -6.73 9.68
N LEU A 210 33.80 -5.96 10.59
CA LEU A 210 33.92 -4.51 10.43
C LEU A 210 35.28 -4.16 9.79
N ASN A 211 35.24 -3.20 8.87
CA ASN A 211 36.47 -2.63 8.29
C ASN A 211 37.10 -1.68 9.32
N ASN A 212 38.24 -2.07 9.84
CA ASN A 212 38.98 -1.25 10.79
C ASN A 212 39.85 -0.23 10.02
N ASN A 213 39.21 0.70 9.32
CA ASN A 213 39.90 1.84 8.76
C ASN A 213 40.34 2.76 9.93
N LYS A 214 41.48 2.46 10.55
CA LYS A 214 42.18 3.46 11.35
C LYS A 214 42.60 4.57 10.38
N GLY A 215 41.73 5.58 10.27
CA GLY A 215 42.13 6.78 9.54
C GLY A 215 43.42 7.30 10.09
N ASN A 216 44.45 7.38 9.25
CA ASN A 216 45.64 8.17 9.57
C ASN A 216 45.18 9.62 9.70
N ILE A 217 44.91 10.02 10.94
CA ILE A 217 44.75 11.43 11.26
C ILE A 217 46.18 11.98 11.21
N LYS A 218 46.51 12.59 10.07
CA LYS A 218 47.69 13.47 9.96
C LYS A 218 47.30 14.84 10.44
#